data_f3d6d80bcf4a45cb755bec2bd4293d23
#
_entry.id   f3d6d80bcf4a45cb755bec2bd4293d23
#
_cell.length_a   1.000
_cell.length_b   1.000
_cell.length_c   1.000
_cell.angle_alpha   90.00
_cell.angle_beta   90.00
_cell.angle_gamma   90.00
#
_symmetry.space_group_name_H-M   'P 1'
#
loop_
_entity.id
_entity.type
_entity.pdbx_description
1 polymer ?
#
loop_
_entity_poly.entity_id
_entity_poly.type
_entity_poly.pdbx_seq_one_letter_code
_entity_poly.pdbx_strand_id
1 'polypeptide(L)'
;MSKSSEIQSLLEKLTLDEKAQLCSGSDFWHLHGIEHLDLPSIMVTDGPHGLRKQSEEADHIGLAESVAATCFPTASGLAATWNIDLIKKVGVTLAKECRTEQVSVILGPGVNIKRHPLGGRNFEYFSEDPFLTGKLASGLIEGIQSEGIGTSIKHFAVNNHETGRMVVDAIVDERTLREIYLPGFEIPIKESKPWTVMCSYNKVDGTYLSEHHRLLTEILRDEWGFDGIVMTDWGATNQRI
;
A
#
# COMPACT_ATOMS: atom_id res chain seq x y z
N MET A 1 -23.54 1.30 -18.60
CA MET A 1 -23.90 1.21 -17.17
C MET A 1 -22.87 1.99 -16.37
N SER A 2 -23.19 2.55 -15.20
CA SER A 2 -22.18 3.16 -14.34
C SER A 2 -21.35 2.06 -13.66
N LYS A 3 -20.09 2.35 -13.31
CA LYS A 3 -19.25 1.40 -12.53
C LYS A 3 -19.99 0.86 -11.30
N SER A 4 -20.76 1.70 -10.62
CA SER A 4 -21.54 1.30 -9.43
C SER A 4 -22.61 0.26 -9.75
N SER A 5 -23.30 0.36 -10.90
CA SER A 5 -24.33 -0.62 -11.30
C SER A 5 -23.72 -1.96 -11.73
N GLU A 6 -22.51 -1.95 -12.30
CA GLU A 6 -21.78 -3.17 -12.64
C GLU A 6 -21.31 -3.91 -11.39
N ILE A 7 -20.74 -3.19 -10.43
CA ILE A 7 -20.34 -3.76 -9.13
C ILE A 7 -21.53 -4.34 -8.39
N GLN A 8 -22.67 -3.63 -8.34
CA GLN A 8 -23.88 -4.14 -7.71
C GLN A 8 -24.37 -5.43 -8.38
N SER A 9 -24.38 -5.48 -9.71
CA SER A 9 -24.76 -6.69 -10.46
C SER A 9 -23.82 -7.88 -10.19
N LEU A 10 -22.53 -7.63 -10.00
CA LEU A 10 -21.57 -8.68 -9.62
C LEU A 10 -21.84 -9.16 -8.19
N LEU A 11 -22.04 -8.24 -7.24
CA LEU A 11 -22.33 -8.56 -5.85
C LEU A 11 -23.59 -9.44 -5.67
N GLU A 12 -24.60 -9.22 -6.50
CA GLU A 12 -25.84 -10.02 -6.49
C GLU A 12 -25.63 -11.45 -6.98
N LYS A 13 -24.64 -11.70 -7.82
CA LYS A 13 -24.30 -13.02 -8.36
C LYS A 13 -23.37 -13.83 -7.46
N LEU A 14 -22.64 -13.17 -6.57
CA LEU A 14 -21.71 -13.81 -5.64
C LEU A 14 -22.47 -14.51 -4.50
N THR A 15 -22.06 -15.73 -4.20
CA THR A 15 -22.46 -16.44 -2.97
C THR A 15 -21.83 -15.78 -1.75
N LEU A 16 -22.31 -16.13 -0.56
CA LEU A 16 -21.72 -15.65 0.70
C LEU A 16 -20.25 -16.10 0.86
N ASP A 17 -19.96 -17.35 0.50
CA ASP A 17 -18.61 -17.92 0.58
C ASP A 17 -17.65 -17.21 -0.36
N GLU A 18 -18.06 -16.90 -1.59
CA GLU A 18 -17.26 -16.14 -2.55
C GLU A 18 -17.01 -14.70 -2.08
N LYS A 19 -18.01 -14.05 -1.48
CA LYS A 19 -17.83 -12.73 -0.85
C LYS A 19 -16.80 -12.78 0.29
N ALA A 20 -16.85 -13.85 1.11
CA ALA A 20 -15.87 -14.06 2.18
C ALA A 20 -14.46 -14.32 1.61
N GLN A 21 -14.34 -15.11 0.55
CA GLN A 21 -13.07 -15.36 -0.13
C GLN A 21 -12.45 -14.07 -0.69
N LEU A 22 -13.24 -13.20 -1.31
CA LEU A 22 -12.75 -11.91 -1.82
C LEU A 22 -12.23 -10.96 -0.72
N CYS A 23 -12.55 -11.23 0.55
CA CYS A 23 -12.00 -10.49 1.69
C CYS A 23 -10.66 -11.05 2.20
N SER A 24 -10.10 -12.07 1.56
CA SER A 24 -8.83 -12.69 1.95
C SER A 24 -7.95 -13.01 0.75
N GLY A 25 -6.68 -13.34 0.99
CA GLY A 25 -5.81 -13.90 -0.04
C GLY A 25 -6.11 -15.37 -0.31
N SER A 26 -5.91 -15.84 -1.54
CA SER A 26 -5.92 -17.25 -1.92
C SER A 26 -4.61 -17.95 -1.55
N ASP A 27 -3.53 -17.21 -1.58
CA ASP A 27 -2.21 -17.61 -1.12
C ASP A 27 -1.44 -16.38 -0.61
N PHE A 28 -0.10 -16.49 -0.51
CA PHE A 28 0.74 -15.43 0.04
C PHE A 28 0.72 -14.13 -0.80
N TRP A 29 0.58 -14.24 -2.13
CA TRP A 29 0.68 -13.12 -3.05
C TRP A 29 -0.56 -12.91 -3.94
N HIS A 30 -1.57 -13.79 -3.86
CA HIS A 30 -2.73 -13.68 -4.73
C HIS A 30 -4.02 -13.43 -3.97
N LEU A 31 -4.88 -12.61 -4.55
CA LEU A 31 -6.29 -12.52 -4.18
C LEU A 31 -7.09 -13.59 -4.93
N HIS A 32 -8.22 -13.99 -4.35
CA HIS A 32 -9.12 -14.95 -5.00
C HIS A 32 -9.69 -14.43 -6.30
N GLY A 33 -9.73 -15.29 -7.32
CA GLY A 33 -10.56 -15.12 -8.50
C GLY A 33 -11.90 -15.83 -8.36
N ILE A 34 -12.91 -15.43 -9.14
CA ILE A 34 -14.22 -16.09 -9.22
C ILE A 34 -14.50 -16.43 -10.67
N GLU A 35 -14.21 -17.68 -11.04
CA GLU A 35 -14.18 -18.14 -12.43
C GLU A 35 -15.50 -17.94 -13.16
N HIS A 36 -16.64 -18.31 -12.56
CA HIS A 36 -17.95 -18.20 -13.22
C HIS A 36 -18.45 -16.76 -13.44
N LEU A 37 -17.73 -15.76 -12.89
CA LEU A 37 -17.99 -14.34 -13.08
C LEU A 37 -16.87 -13.63 -13.86
N ASP A 38 -15.91 -14.39 -14.41
CA ASP A 38 -14.72 -13.86 -15.11
C ASP A 38 -13.92 -12.86 -14.26
N LEU A 39 -13.95 -13.01 -12.93
CA LEU A 39 -13.10 -12.24 -12.03
C LEU A 39 -11.75 -12.96 -11.86
N PRO A 40 -10.66 -12.40 -12.38
CA PRO A 40 -9.36 -13.05 -12.31
C PRO A 40 -8.79 -13.01 -10.90
N SER A 41 -7.94 -13.98 -10.58
CA SER A 41 -7.01 -13.87 -9.46
C SER A 41 -6.02 -12.74 -9.73
N ILE A 42 -5.74 -11.95 -8.71
CA ILE A 42 -4.88 -10.76 -8.81
C ILE A 42 -3.62 -11.00 -8.00
N MET A 43 -2.46 -10.90 -8.66
CA MET A 43 -1.17 -10.95 -7.98
C MET A 43 -0.78 -9.58 -7.43
N VAL A 44 -0.40 -9.55 -6.17
CA VAL A 44 0.22 -8.40 -5.50
C VAL A 44 1.63 -8.78 -5.07
N THR A 45 2.58 -7.86 -5.05
CA THR A 45 3.94 -8.16 -4.60
C THR A 45 4.68 -6.94 -4.08
N ASP A 46 5.69 -7.19 -3.26
CA ASP A 46 6.62 -6.16 -2.81
C ASP A 46 7.50 -5.62 -3.95
N GLY A 47 8.19 -4.54 -3.68
CA GLY A 47 9.25 -3.99 -4.49
C GLY A 47 9.06 -2.57 -4.98
N PRO A 48 8.80 -1.60 -4.09
CA PRO A 48 8.72 -0.18 -4.49
C PRO A 48 10.06 0.38 -5.01
N HIS A 49 11.16 -0.32 -4.81
CA HIS A 49 12.52 0.03 -5.28
C HIS A 49 13.07 -0.97 -6.32
N GLY A 50 12.21 -1.76 -6.90
CA GLY A 50 12.48 -2.84 -7.84
C GLY A 50 11.58 -4.02 -7.56
N LEU A 51 10.97 -4.56 -8.60
CA LEU A 51 10.03 -5.66 -8.48
C LEU A 51 10.63 -6.82 -7.69
N ARG A 52 9.93 -7.26 -6.65
CA ARG A 52 10.32 -8.41 -5.85
C ARG A 52 9.25 -9.49 -5.91
N LYS A 53 9.22 -10.19 -7.02
CA LYS A 53 8.36 -11.36 -7.22
C LYS A 53 9.13 -12.62 -6.88
N GLN A 54 8.69 -13.35 -5.86
CA GLN A 54 9.26 -14.64 -5.51
C GLN A 54 8.83 -15.71 -6.52
N SER A 55 9.78 -16.56 -6.94
CA SER A 55 9.57 -17.46 -8.07
C SER A 55 8.89 -18.78 -7.68
N GLU A 56 9.08 -19.24 -6.43
CA GLU A 56 8.58 -20.55 -5.96
C GLU A 56 7.89 -20.42 -4.60
N GLU A 57 8.63 -20.51 -3.50
CA GLU A 57 8.07 -20.42 -2.15
C GLU A 57 8.12 -18.97 -1.65
N ALA A 58 7.00 -18.53 -1.08
CA ALA A 58 6.91 -17.19 -0.48
C ALA A 58 7.41 -17.22 0.96
N ASP A 59 8.19 -16.23 1.35
CA ASP A 59 8.63 -16.03 2.72
C ASP A 59 8.47 -14.57 3.18
N HIS A 60 8.33 -14.38 4.50
CA HIS A 60 8.20 -13.06 5.11
C HIS A 60 9.54 -12.30 5.25
N ILE A 61 10.66 -12.98 5.13
CA ILE A 61 12.00 -12.43 5.40
C ILE A 61 12.81 -12.18 4.13
N GLY A 62 12.29 -12.62 2.97
CA GLY A 62 12.87 -12.34 1.67
C GLY A 62 14.14 -13.11 1.36
N LEU A 63 14.25 -14.31 1.87
CA LEU A 63 15.37 -15.22 1.57
C LEU A 63 15.09 -16.06 0.32
N ALA A 64 13.82 -16.30 -0.02
CA ALA A 64 13.46 -17.00 -1.24
C ALA A 64 13.87 -16.19 -2.48
N GLU A 65 14.27 -16.91 -3.52
CA GLU A 65 14.69 -16.32 -4.79
C GLU A 65 13.58 -15.49 -5.44
N SER A 66 13.96 -14.38 -6.03
CA SER A 66 13.07 -13.49 -6.78
C SER A 66 13.47 -13.46 -8.24
N VAL A 67 12.51 -13.17 -9.12
CA VAL A 67 12.79 -12.91 -10.52
C VAL A 67 13.80 -11.77 -10.67
N ALA A 68 14.61 -11.81 -11.72
CA ALA A 68 15.55 -10.74 -12.01
C ALA A 68 14.79 -9.46 -12.38
N ALA A 69 15.10 -8.37 -11.69
CA ALA A 69 14.46 -7.07 -11.90
C ALA A 69 15.45 -5.93 -11.69
N THR A 70 15.09 -4.72 -12.14
CA THR A 70 15.92 -3.54 -11.92
C THR A 70 15.94 -3.16 -10.44
N CYS A 71 17.15 -3.05 -9.88
CA CYS A 71 17.35 -2.49 -8.54
C CYS A 71 17.43 -0.96 -8.63
N PHE A 72 16.32 -0.28 -8.38
CA PHE A 72 16.30 1.19 -8.29
C PHE A 72 16.91 1.66 -6.96
N PRO A 73 17.35 2.94 -6.89
CA PRO A 73 17.74 3.53 -5.63
C PRO A 73 16.61 3.45 -4.59
N THR A 74 16.98 3.37 -3.32
CA THR A 74 16.01 3.40 -2.22
C THR A 74 15.17 4.68 -2.25
N ALA A 75 13.99 4.70 -1.61
CA ALA A 75 13.16 5.89 -1.53
C ALA A 75 13.92 7.08 -0.94
N SER A 76 14.78 6.84 0.05
CA SER A 76 15.66 7.87 0.61
C SER A 76 16.57 8.51 -0.44
N GLY A 77 17.17 7.68 -1.30
CA GLY A 77 18.04 8.15 -2.39
C GLY A 77 17.26 8.88 -3.47
N LEU A 78 16.10 8.35 -3.85
CA LEU A 78 15.19 8.99 -4.82
C LEU A 78 14.68 10.34 -4.29
N ALA A 79 14.33 10.42 -3.01
CA ALA A 79 13.84 11.65 -2.39
C ALA A 79 14.89 12.77 -2.37
N ALA A 80 16.17 12.42 -2.24
CA ALA A 80 17.27 13.40 -2.27
C ALA A 80 17.39 14.11 -3.62
N THR A 81 16.78 13.61 -4.67
CA THR A 81 16.75 14.27 -5.98
C THR A 81 15.76 15.44 -6.04
N TRP A 82 14.75 15.47 -5.22
CA TRP A 82 13.62 16.43 -5.24
C TRP A 82 12.94 16.52 -6.62
N ASN A 83 13.07 15.50 -7.45
CA ASN A 83 12.64 15.50 -8.84
C ASN A 83 11.45 14.55 -9.05
N ILE A 84 10.25 15.10 -9.01
CA ILE A 84 8.99 14.35 -9.16
C ILE A 84 8.93 13.65 -10.53
N ASP A 85 9.39 14.34 -11.61
CA ASP A 85 9.36 13.77 -12.97
C ASP A 85 10.29 12.55 -13.10
N LEU A 86 11.45 12.58 -12.42
CA LEU A 86 12.34 11.43 -12.37
C LEU A 86 11.68 10.26 -11.65
N ILE A 87 11.04 10.51 -10.51
CA ILE A 87 10.34 9.48 -9.75
C ILE A 87 9.17 8.90 -10.53
N LYS A 88 8.44 9.73 -11.28
CA LYS A 88 7.40 9.25 -12.19
C LYS A 88 7.97 8.33 -13.28
N LYS A 89 9.12 8.64 -13.84
CA LYS A 89 9.81 7.76 -14.82
C LYS A 89 10.23 6.42 -14.20
N VAL A 90 10.71 6.43 -12.94
CA VAL A 90 10.99 5.21 -12.20
C VAL A 90 9.72 4.37 -12.06
N GLY A 91 8.60 5.01 -11.69
CA GLY A 91 7.30 4.35 -11.60
C GLY A 91 6.85 3.69 -12.91
N VAL A 92 6.97 4.41 -14.03
CA VAL A 92 6.67 3.85 -15.37
C VAL A 92 7.54 2.62 -15.69
N THR A 93 8.83 2.68 -15.36
CA THR A 93 9.75 1.57 -15.64
C THR A 93 9.44 0.36 -14.77
N LEU A 94 9.22 0.57 -13.47
CA LEU A 94 8.82 -0.47 -12.53
C LEU A 94 7.51 -1.16 -12.98
N ALA A 95 6.52 -0.38 -13.41
CA ALA A 95 5.26 -0.93 -13.88
C ALA A 95 5.38 -1.79 -15.15
N LYS A 96 6.31 -1.46 -16.04
CA LYS A 96 6.60 -2.29 -17.22
C LYS A 96 7.17 -3.65 -16.81
N GLU A 97 8.04 -3.71 -15.82
CA GLU A 97 8.52 -4.96 -15.25
C GLU A 97 7.37 -5.74 -14.59
N CYS A 98 6.52 -5.08 -13.79
CA CYS A 98 5.32 -5.69 -13.21
C CYS A 98 4.42 -6.33 -14.27
N ARG A 99 4.18 -5.65 -15.40
CA ARG A 99 3.38 -6.19 -16.51
C ARG A 99 4.02 -7.43 -17.13
N THR A 100 5.34 -7.41 -17.35
CA THR A 100 6.08 -8.56 -17.87
C THR A 100 5.93 -9.77 -16.97
N GLU A 101 5.95 -9.54 -15.66
CA GLU A 101 5.84 -10.57 -14.64
C GLU A 101 4.39 -10.86 -14.19
N GLN A 102 3.40 -10.29 -14.86
CA GLN A 102 1.97 -10.49 -14.56
C GLN A 102 1.56 -10.07 -13.13
N VAL A 103 2.23 -9.08 -12.58
CA VAL A 103 1.89 -8.47 -11.28
C VAL A 103 0.88 -7.35 -11.50
N SER A 104 -0.23 -7.40 -10.79
CA SER A 104 -1.33 -6.43 -10.94
C SER A 104 -1.22 -5.24 -10.00
N VAL A 105 -0.65 -5.42 -8.81
CA VAL A 105 -0.48 -4.36 -7.81
C VAL A 105 0.89 -4.46 -7.16
N ILE A 106 1.63 -3.36 -7.14
CA ILE A 106 2.87 -3.25 -6.38
C ILE A 106 2.59 -2.67 -4.98
N LEU A 107 3.17 -3.29 -3.95
CA LEU A 107 2.97 -2.89 -2.55
C LEU A 107 3.91 -1.74 -2.19
N GLY A 108 3.50 -0.56 -2.56
CA GLY A 108 4.21 0.69 -2.40
C GLY A 108 3.48 1.86 -3.05
N PRO A 109 4.00 3.09 -2.86
CA PRO A 109 5.17 3.46 -2.06
C PRO A 109 4.95 3.41 -0.55
N GLY A 110 6.07 3.28 0.20
CA GLY A 110 6.10 3.56 1.63
C GLY A 110 6.24 5.05 1.89
N VAL A 111 5.37 5.62 2.76
CA VAL A 111 5.30 7.07 2.98
C VAL A 111 5.32 7.48 4.46
N ASN A 112 5.65 6.56 5.35
CA ASN A 112 5.78 6.90 6.76
C ASN A 112 6.94 7.90 6.97
N ILE A 113 6.81 8.76 7.97
CA ILE A 113 7.78 9.81 8.24
C ILE A 113 9.02 9.23 8.92
N LYS A 114 10.21 9.61 8.46
CA LYS A 114 11.50 9.26 9.05
C LYS A 114 11.71 10.06 10.34
N ARG A 115 11.15 9.58 11.42
CA ARG A 115 11.18 10.30 12.70
C ARG A 115 12.51 10.15 13.43
N HIS A 116 13.15 9.01 13.33
CA HIS A 116 14.38 8.69 14.05
C HIS A 116 15.43 8.12 13.08
N PRO A 117 16.70 8.55 13.14
CA PRO A 117 17.76 8.09 12.23
C PRO A 117 17.96 6.57 12.21
N LEU A 118 17.73 5.92 13.35
CA LEU A 118 17.82 4.46 13.49
C LEU A 118 16.51 3.71 13.19
N GLY A 119 15.55 4.35 12.54
CA GLY A 119 14.33 3.68 12.10
C GLY A 119 14.64 2.56 11.12
N GLY A 120 14.20 1.32 11.44
CA GLY A 120 14.61 0.12 10.68
C GLY A 120 14.17 0.10 9.21
N ARG A 121 13.16 0.90 8.85
CA ARG A 121 12.64 1.00 7.48
C ARG A 121 12.85 2.38 6.83
N ASN A 122 13.76 3.19 7.36
CA ASN A 122 14.04 4.51 6.80
C ASN A 122 14.50 4.49 5.34
N PHE A 123 15.13 3.41 4.88
CA PHE A 123 15.51 3.24 3.47
C PHE A 123 14.30 3.21 2.54
N GLU A 124 13.18 2.65 3.02
CA GLU A 124 11.94 2.44 2.26
C GLU A 124 11.07 3.70 2.16
N TYR A 125 11.26 4.66 3.06
CA TYR A 125 10.46 5.88 3.13
C TYR A 125 11.18 7.08 2.51
N PHE A 126 10.41 8.03 1.94
CA PHE A 126 10.98 9.16 1.21
C PHE A 126 11.69 10.18 2.10
N SER A 127 10.99 10.79 3.06
CA SER A 127 11.49 11.94 3.80
C SER A 127 10.96 12.02 5.24
N GLU A 128 11.56 12.89 6.03
CA GLU A 128 11.00 13.39 7.29
C GLU A 128 9.96 14.51 7.06
N ASP A 129 10.02 15.16 5.89
CA ASP A 129 9.07 16.19 5.48
C ASP A 129 7.82 15.55 4.88
N PRO A 130 6.62 15.78 5.47
CA PRO A 130 5.39 15.15 5.00
C PRO A 130 4.93 15.66 3.65
N PHE A 131 5.19 16.92 3.29
CA PHE A 131 4.81 17.49 2.01
C PHE A 131 5.67 16.91 0.89
N LEU A 132 6.99 16.91 1.07
CA LEU A 132 7.92 16.28 0.11
C LEU A 132 7.59 14.81 -0.10
N THR A 133 7.36 14.07 1.00
CA THR A 133 6.95 12.66 0.95
C THR A 133 5.69 12.49 0.10
N GLY A 134 4.65 13.28 0.36
CA GLY A 134 3.38 13.19 -0.37
C GLY A 134 3.54 13.49 -1.86
N LYS A 135 4.31 14.53 -2.22
CA LYS A 135 4.52 14.90 -3.63
C LYS A 135 5.33 13.86 -4.41
N LEU A 136 6.38 13.30 -3.79
CA LEU A 136 7.18 12.26 -4.43
C LEU A 136 6.39 10.96 -4.57
N ALA A 137 5.60 10.60 -3.55
CA ALA A 137 4.70 9.46 -3.60
C ALA A 137 3.65 9.62 -4.72
N SER A 138 3.08 10.82 -4.86
CA SER A 138 2.15 11.12 -5.97
C SER A 138 2.80 10.84 -7.32
N GLY A 139 4.02 11.32 -7.55
CA GLY A 139 4.75 11.07 -8.80
C GLY A 139 4.99 9.59 -9.07
N LEU A 140 5.37 8.82 -8.06
CA LEU A 140 5.60 7.38 -8.22
C LEU A 140 4.29 6.64 -8.54
N ILE A 141 3.21 6.92 -7.81
CA ILE A 141 1.88 6.34 -8.03
C ILE A 141 1.37 6.66 -9.44
N GLU A 142 1.44 7.91 -9.87
CA GLU A 142 1.06 8.30 -11.22
C GLU A 142 1.85 7.55 -12.29
N GLY A 143 3.16 7.42 -12.10
CA GLY A 143 4.02 6.68 -13.03
C GLY A 143 3.61 5.21 -13.13
N ILE A 144 3.41 4.53 -12.01
CA ILE A 144 3.02 3.13 -11.98
C ILE A 144 1.62 2.94 -12.58
N GLN A 145 0.64 3.72 -12.13
CA GLN A 145 -0.74 3.57 -12.57
C GLN A 145 -0.98 3.99 -14.03
N SER A 146 -0.11 4.84 -14.60
CA SER A 146 -0.19 5.17 -16.03
C SER A 146 0.05 3.98 -16.97
N GLU A 147 0.68 2.92 -16.47
CA GLU A 147 0.94 1.66 -17.20
C GLU A 147 -0.10 0.57 -16.86
N GLY A 148 -1.15 0.88 -16.11
CA GLY A 148 -2.22 -0.05 -15.76
C GLY A 148 -1.87 -1.01 -14.61
N ILE A 149 -0.87 -0.70 -13.81
CA ILE A 149 -0.50 -1.43 -12.59
C ILE A 149 -0.99 -0.65 -11.38
N GLY A 150 -1.65 -1.32 -10.44
CA GLY A 150 -2.11 -0.72 -9.20
C GLY A 150 -0.98 -0.47 -8.21
N THR A 151 -1.21 0.44 -7.27
CA THR A 151 -0.31 0.73 -6.15
C THR A 151 -1.02 0.52 -4.83
N SER A 152 -0.28 0.11 -3.80
CA SER A 152 -0.75 0.05 -2.42
C SER A 152 0.10 0.96 -1.56
N ILE A 153 -0.35 2.19 -1.36
CA ILE A 153 0.37 3.14 -0.49
C ILE A 153 0.39 2.63 0.95
N LYS A 154 1.56 2.67 1.60
CA LYS A 154 1.79 2.00 2.89
C LYS A 154 2.72 2.78 3.81
N HIS A 155 2.71 2.55 5.11
CA HIS A 155 1.79 1.72 5.90
C HIS A 155 0.86 2.67 6.69
N PHE A 156 -0.39 2.69 6.36
CA PHE A 156 -1.37 3.60 6.94
C PHE A 156 -1.80 3.10 8.33
N ALA A 157 -1.52 3.82 9.41
CA ALA A 157 -0.71 5.01 9.52
C ALA A 157 0.18 4.95 10.77
N VAL A 158 1.10 5.93 10.89
CA VAL A 158 1.97 6.10 12.08
C VAL A 158 2.91 4.91 12.34
N ASN A 159 3.29 4.15 11.31
CA ASN A 159 4.29 3.09 11.42
C ASN A 159 5.71 3.66 11.32
N ASN A 160 6.14 4.38 12.36
CA ASN A 160 7.43 5.06 12.41
C ASN A 160 8.42 4.39 13.36
N HIS A 161 8.05 3.22 13.90
CA HIS A 161 8.81 2.45 14.87
C HIS A 161 8.69 0.96 14.56
N GLU A 162 9.81 0.30 14.29
CA GLU A 162 9.82 -1.12 13.93
C GLU A 162 9.98 -2.06 15.12
N THR A 163 10.55 -1.59 16.24
CA THR A 163 10.69 -2.41 17.45
C THR A 163 9.30 -2.69 18.03
N GLY A 164 8.93 -3.97 18.06
CA GLY A 164 7.61 -4.38 18.54
C GLY A 164 6.44 -3.90 17.68
N ARG A 165 6.64 -3.67 16.39
CA ARG A 165 5.65 -3.07 15.47
C ARG A 165 4.28 -3.76 15.47
N MET A 166 4.24 -5.07 15.80
CA MET A 166 3.01 -5.85 15.86
C MET A 166 2.14 -5.55 17.09
N VAL A 167 2.69 -4.85 18.08
CA VAL A 167 2.00 -4.61 19.38
C VAL A 167 2.17 -3.19 19.90
N VAL A 168 3.07 -2.39 19.32
CA VAL A 168 3.33 -1.02 19.75
C VAL A 168 2.08 -0.15 19.59
N ASP A 169 1.86 0.73 20.55
CA ASP A 169 0.82 1.75 20.52
C ASP A 169 1.46 3.12 20.30
N ALA A 170 1.13 3.76 19.21
CA ALA A 170 1.57 5.10 18.88
C ALA A 170 0.58 6.11 19.49
N ILE A 171 0.99 6.76 20.58
CA ILE A 171 0.20 7.83 21.18
C ILE A 171 0.57 9.14 20.52
N VAL A 172 -0.38 9.77 19.87
CA VAL A 172 -0.17 10.97 19.06
C VAL A 172 -1.33 11.95 19.20
N ASP A 173 -1.02 13.22 19.46
CA ASP A 173 -2.05 14.26 19.50
C ASP A 173 -2.58 14.58 18.10
N GLU A 174 -3.80 15.13 18.05
CA GLU A 174 -4.53 15.39 16.80
C GLU A 174 -3.75 16.30 15.84
N ARG A 175 -3.12 17.35 16.34
CA ARG A 175 -2.37 18.28 15.51
C ARG A 175 -1.17 17.60 14.86
N THR A 176 -0.39 16.87 15.65
CA THR A 176 0.77 16.12 15.15
C THR A 176 0.35 15.04 14.15
N LEU A 177 -0.74 14.34 14.44
CA LEU A 177 -1.31 13.35 13.52
C LEU A 177 -1.63 14.00 12.15
N ARG A 178 -2.37 15.12 12.17
CA ARG A 178 -2.85 15.81 10.96
C ARG A 178 -1.75 16.57 10.20
N GLU A 179 -0.77 17.11 10.89
CA GLU A 179 0.25 17.96 10.24
C GLU A 179 1.51 17.18 9.84
N ILE A 180 1.80 16.05 10.48
CA ILE A 180 3.04 15.31 10.28
C ILE A 180 2.79 13.91 9.70
N TYR A 181 1.94 13.10 10.33
CA TYR A 181 1.85 11.68 9.97
C TYR A 181 0.88 11.38 8.83
N LEU A 182 -0.16 12.15 8.67
CA LEU A 182 -1.19 11.92 7.66
C LEU A 182 -0.91 12.58 6.30
N PRO A 183 -0.24 13.76 6.15
CA PRO A 183 -0.15 14.43 4.86
C PRO A 183 0.60 13.62 3.79
N GLY A 184 1.56 12.77 4.19
CA GLY A 184 2.24 11.85 3.27
C GLY A 184 1.30 10.85 2.58
N PHE A 185 0.14 10.56 3.19
CA PHE A 185 -0.94 9.76 2.61
C PHE A 185 -2.03 10.62 1.96
N GLU A 186 -2.45 11.68 2.62
CA GLU A 186 -3.54 12.54 2.16
C GLU A 186 -3.26 13.12 0.77
N ILE A 187 -2.05 13.65 0.56
CA ILE A 187 -1.65 14.26 -0.70
C ILE A 187 -1.79 13.26 -1.86
N PRO A 188 -1.13 12.08 -1.85
CA PRO A 188 -1.24 11.14 -2.96
C PRO A 188 -2.63 10.51 -3.10
N ILE A 189 -3.38 10.32 -2.02
CA ILE A 189 -4.75 9.82 -2.10
C ILE A 189 -5.65 10.81 -2.87
N LYS A 190 -5.51 12.09 -2.60
CA LYS A 190 -6.30 13.13 -3.28
C LYS A 190 -5.80 13.42 -4.70
N GLU A 191 -4.49 13.43 -4.93
CA GLU A 191 -3.88 13.82 -6.21
C GLU A 191 -3.77 12.66 -7.20
N SER A 192 -3.30 11.50 -6.75
CA SER A 192 -2.90 10.37 -7.62
C SER A 192 -3.80 9.15 -7.51
N LYS A 193 -4.68 9.12 -6.50
CA LYS A 193 -5.73 8.10 -6.32
C LYS A 193 -5.15 6.66 -6.41
N PRO A 194 -4.30 6.24 -5.47
CA PRO A 194 -3.81 4.86 -5.43
C PRO A 194 -4.98 3.88 -5.38
N TRP A 195 -4.85 2.73 -6.06
CA TRP A 195 -5.95 1.76 -6.09
C TRP A 195 -6.19 1.12 -4.74
N THR A 196 -5.13 0.95 -3.96
CA THR A 196 -5.23 0.35 -2.64
C THR A 196 -4.41 1.11 -1.60
N VAL A 197 -4.79 0.93 -0.32
CA VAL A 197 -4.07 1.41 0.86
C VAL A 197 -3.78 0.21 1.73
N MET A 198 -2.54 0.06 2.20
CA MET A 198 -2.19 -0.98 3.17
C MET A 198 -2.17 -0.39 4.57
N CYS A 199 -3.01 -0.90 5.47
CA CYS A 199 -2.97 -0.52 6.87
C CYS A 199 -1.78 -1.17 7.59
N SER A 200 -1.26 -0.48 8.60
CA SER A 200 -0.09 -0.90 9.35
C SER A 200 -0.43 -1.88 10.50
N TYR A 201 0.61 -2.46 11.10
CA TYR A 201 0.47 -3.39 12.22
C TYR A 201 0.14 -2.73 13.56
N ASN A 202 0.67 -1.53 13.78
CA ASN A 202 0.65 -0.86 15.09
C ASN A 202 -0.75 -0.44 15.51
N LYS A 203 -0.87 -0.12 16.79
CA LYS A 203 -2.00 0.63 17.31
C LYS A 203 -1.75 2.13 17.16
N VAL A 204 -2.84 2.89 17.13
CA VAL A 204 -2.85 4.34 17.35
C VAL A 204 -3.90 4.61 18.42
N ASP A 205 -3.48 5.25 19.52
CA ASP A 205 -4.34 5.58 20.65
C ASP A 205 -5.18 4.39 21.14
N GLY A 206 -4.54 3.22 21.29
CA GLY A 206 -5.12 1.99 21.83
C GLY A 206 -5.79 1.07 20.80
N THR A 207 -6.03 1.50 19.55
CA THR A 207 -6.76 0.72 18.54
C THR A 207 -5.84 0.27 17.42
N TYR A 208 -5.86 -1.01 17.06
CA TYR A 208 -5.11 -1.53 15.91
C TYR A 208 -5.59 -0.90 14.61
N LEU A 209 -4.66 -0.61 13.70
CA LEU A 209 -5.00 0.07 12.45
C LEU A 209 -5.98 -0.73 11.58
N SER A 210 -5.93 -2.06 11.60
CA SER A 210 -6.86 -2.91 10.84
C SER A 210 -8.34 -2.78 11.27
N GLU A 211 -8.60 -2.22 12.44
CA GLU A 211 -9.96 -2.01 12.99
C GLU A 211 -10.23 -0.55 13.41
N HIS A 212 -9.33 0.38 13.03
CA HIS A 212 -9.40 1.76 13.48
C HIS A 212 -10.41 2.58 12.68
N HIS A 213 -11.67 2.56 13.11
CA HIS A 213 -12.80 3.20 12.40
C HIS A 213 -12.51 4.66 12.02
N ARG A 214 -12.02 5.48 12.97
CA ARG A 214 -11.75 6.89 12.71
C ARG A 214 -10.73 7.09 11.59
N LEU A 215 -9.62 6.35 11.59
CA LEU A 215 -8.59 6.50 10.57
C LEU A 215 -9.01 5.90 9.23
N LEU A 216 -9.61 4.70 9.22
CA LEU A 216 -9.94 3.99 8.00
C LEU A 216 -11.26 4.44 7.36
N THR A 217 -12.21 4.92 8.14
CA THR A 217 -13.53 5.35 7.64
C THR A 217 -13.66 6.85 7.62
N GLU A 218 -13.65 7.50 8.80
CA GLU A 218 -13.94 8.93 8.88
C GLU A 218 -12.89 9.77 8.12
N ILE A 219 -11.59 9.50 8.33
CA ILE A 219 -10.52 10.28 7.68
C ILE A 219 -10.27 9.79 6.25
N LEU A 220 -9.94 8.50 6.08
CA LEU A 220 -9.51 7.99 4.77
C LEU A 220 -10.65 8.03 3.74
N ARG A 221 -11.86 7.58 4.11
CA ARG A 221 -12.98 7.49 3.17
C ARG A 221 -13.82 8.76 3.13
N ASP A 222 -14.28 9.24 4.29
CA ASP A 222 -15.27 10.32 4.32
C ASP A 222 -14.61 11.69 4.08
N GLU A 223 -13.47 11.98 4.73
CA GLU A 223 -12.80 13.28 4.53
C GLU A 223 -11.96 13.32 3.23
N TRP A 224 -11.22 12.27 2.90
CA TRP A 224 -10.32 12.27 1.74
C TRP A 224 -10.94 11.67 0.47
N GLY A 225 -12.08 10.99 0.58
CA GLY A 225 -12.82 10.43 -0.55
C GLY A 225 -12.16 9.20 -1.16
N PHE A 226 -11.42 8.42 -0.37
CA PHE A 226 -10.82 7.18 -0.86
C PHE A 226 -11.88 6.11 -1.11
N ASP A 227 -12.01 5.66 -2.35
CA ASP A 227 -12.99 4.67 -2.79
C ASP A 227 -12.39 3.30 -3.16
N GLY A 228 -11.07 3.17 -2.99
CA GLY A 228 -10.33 1.94 -3.29
C GLY A 228 -10.39 0.88 -2.19
N ILE A 229 -9.55 -0.14 -2.33
CA ILE A 229 -9.44 -1.24 -1.37
C ILE A 229 -8.47 -0.88 -0.24
N VAL A 230 -8.88 -1.13 1.01
CA VAL A 230 -7.96 -1.18 2.15
C VAL A 230 -7.56 -2.64 2.36
N MET A 231 -6.27 -2.93 2.26
CA MET A 231 -5.72 -4.23 2.63
C MET A 231 -4.96 -4.12 3.94
N THR A 232 -4.82 -5.21 4.66
CA THR A 232 -3.97 -5.29 5.84
C THR A 232 -2.53 -5.60 5.42
N ASP A 233 -1.55 -5.18 6.21
CA ASP A 233 -0.23 -5.79 6.15
C ASP A 233 -0.34 -7.26 6.57
N TRP A 234 0.60 -8.11 6.16
CA TRP A 234 0.52 -9.56 6.34
C TRP A 234 0.41 -9.97 7.81
N GLY A 235 -0.73 -10.54 8.18
CA GLY A 235 -1.02 -10.92 9.56
C GLY A 235 -1.42 -9.78 10.49
N ALA A 236 -1.76 -8.59 9.98
CA ALA A 236 -2.16 -7.44 10.82
C ALA A 236 -3.54 -7.58 11.48
N THR A 237 -4.35 -8.56 11.11
CA THR A 237 -5.64 -8.86 11.75
C THR A 237 -5.44 -9.81 12.94
N ASN A 238 -4.67 -9.40 13.92
CA ASN A 238 -4.27 -10.27 15.04
C ASN A 238 -5.25 -10.29 16.22
N GLN A 239 -6.15 -9.33 16.29
CA GLN A 239 -7.09 -9.28 17.40
C GLN A 239 -8.24 -10.24 17.11
N ARG A 240 -8.21 -11.39 17.76
CA ARG A 240 -9.36 -12.29 17.83
C ARG A 240 -10.21 -11.86 19.02
N ILE A 241 -11.47 -11.65 18.77
CA ILE A 241 -12.50 -11.47 19.80
C ILE A 241 -12.67 -12.79 20.55
#